data_70932a8e3a380d3e23b56244effb0ade
#
_entry.id   70932a8e3a380d3e23b56244effb0ade
#
_cell.length_a   1.000
_cell.length_b   1.000
_cell.length_c   1.000
_cell.angle_alpha   90.00
_cell.angle_beta   90.00
_cell.angle_gamma   90.00
#
_symmetry.space_group_name_H-M   'P 1'
#
loop_
_entity.id
_entity.type
_entity.pdbx_description
1 polymer ?
#
loop_
_entity_poly.entity_id
_entity_poly.type
_entity_poly.pdbx_seq_one_letter_code
_entity_poly.pdbx_strand_id
1 'polypeptide(L)'
;LLGVDIEALCGEKKVCGKCIVRVEEGHFEKYGITSSKSNCSAWQEEEDKFINPDRKEKGFRLGCVATVEGDMLVFVPEESRAGKQVVSKAARDIPIDHNPAIRLYYVEVDPPTFEEPTADFERICQVLEREYGLQNLTSDIFTLRVLPDVLREGKWAVTVSVWNDKEIIRVRPGKVERAYGLAIDVGTTTVAAYFCDLTTMEVIDTVSMMNPQCKYGEDVMARITFHMTTPDGLKRMSDDIIEGINEHVEKAVAGTHPPKKKKKKGEEGPVEYEEVPEEGKTYLRLETGDVEDITIGFNTAMHHILLGLNPEYVGLAPFPPVIHHSMDIKARDLGVCINPSSYMFVLPNEAGFVGADNVGVLIAEEPYKHEENQLIIDIGTNGELVLGNRHKLISSSCATG
;
A
#
# COMPACT_ATOMS: atom_id res chain seq x y z
N LEU A 1 -6.05 19.34 1.48
CA LEU A 1 -6.38 18.57 2.68
C LEU A 1 -5.43 19.02 3.79
N LEU A 2 -5.97 19.43 4.95
CA LEU A 2 -5.19 20.09 6.03
C LEU A 2 -4.55 19.08 7.00
N GLY A 3 -4.63 17.77 6.73
CA GLY A 3 -4.02 16.72 7.56
C GLY A 3 -4.63 16.60 8.96
N VAL A 4 -5.88 16.97 9.13
CA VAL A 4 -6.65 16.74 10.36
C VAL A 4 -7.85 15.88 10.00
N ASP A 5 -7.82 14.62 10.40
CA ASP A 5 -8.92 13.69 10.22
C ASP A 5 -9.89 13.78 11.40
N ILE A 6 -11.18 13.71 11.09
CA ILE A 6 -12.26 13.73 12.08
C ILE A 6 -12.70 12.27 12.28
N GLU A 7 -12.77 11.83 13.54
CA GLU A 7 -13.20 10.48 13.87
C GLU A 7 -14.68 10.27 13.49
N ALA A 8 -14.97 9.30 12.64
CA ALA A 8 -16.31 9.01 12.12
C ALA A 8 -16.71 7.55 12.35
N LEU A 9 -16.58 7.04 13.59
CA LEU A 9 -16.77 5.64 13.98
C LEU A 9 -18.08 5.00 13.52
N CYS A 10 -19.13 5.77 13.27
CA CYS A 10 -20.41 5.22 12.83
C CYS A 10 -20.64 5.31 11.32
N GLY A 11 -19.61 5.67 10.51
CA GLY A 11 -19.77 5.83 9.07
C GLY A 11 -20.94 6.77 8.71
N GLU A 12 -20.98 7.95 9.33
CA GLU A 12 -22.00 8.98 9.12
C GLU A 12 -23.47 8.57 9.47
N LYS A 13 -23.65 7.46 10.19
CA LYS A 13 -24.97 7.00 10.63
C LYS A 13 -25.58 7.85 11.74
N LYS A 14 -24.92 8.92 12.18
CA LYS A 14 -25.38 9.89 13.18
C LYS A 14 -25.67 9.30 14.57
N VAL A 15 -24.96 8.25 14.97
CA VAL A 15 -25.24 7.46 16.19
C VAL A 15 -24.10 7.45 17.23
N CYS A 16 -22.89 7.92 16.90
CA CYS A 16 -21.73 7.84 17.81
C CYS A 16 -21.35 9.18 18.48
N GLY A 17 -21.64 10.32 17.85
CA GLY A 17 -21.28 11.65 18.36
C GLY A 17 -19.79 11.98 18.39
N LYS A 18 -18.94 11.20 17.68
CA LYS A 18 -17.47 11.37 17.71
C LYS A 18 -16.95 12.47 16.76
N CYS A 19 -17.70 12.80 15.72
CA CYS A 19 -17.31 13.79 14.72
C CYS A 19 -17.64 15.24 15.14
N ILE A 20 -17.54 15.58 16.41
CA ILE A 20 -17.82 16.93 16.91
C ILE A 20 -16.75 17.89 16.40
N VAL A 21 -17.20 19.00 15.80
CA VAL A 21 -16.35 20.11 15.34
C VAL A 21 -16.89 21.41 15.89
N ARG A 22 -16.07 22.47 15.88
CA ARG A 22 -16.53 23.82 16.27
C ARG A 22 -16.27 24.81 15.15
N VAL A 23 -17.30 25.55 14.76
CA VAL A 23 -17.17 26.65 13.81
C VAL A 23 -16.60 27.86 14.54
N GLU A 24 -15.45 28.34 14.08
CA GLU A 24 -14.82 29.55 14.59
C GLU A 24 -15.46 30.78 13.92
N GLU A 25 -15.76 31.83 14.69
CA GLU A 25 -16.31 33.08 14.16
C GLU A 25 -15.26 34.17 14.13
N GLY A 26 -15.18 34.91 13.03
CA GLY A 26 -14.27 36.04 12.90
C GLY A 26 -13.63 36.16 11.51
N HIS A 27 -12.82 37.20 11.36
CA HIS A 27 -12.00 37.39 10.17
C HIS A 27 -10.59 36.82 10.42
N PHE A 28 -10.16 35.94 9.55
CA PHE A 28 -8.87 35.24 9.64
C PHE A 28 -7.96 35.70 8.50
N GLU A 29 -7.21 36.77 8.74
CA GLU A 29 -6.30 37.40 7.76
C GLU A 29 -5.34 36.43 7.10
N LYS A 30 -4.81 35.49 7.89
CA LYS A 30 -3.87 34.44 7.40
C LYS A 30 -4.42 33.62 6.23
N TYR A 31 -5.73 33.46 6.17
CA TYR A 31 -6.42 32.63 5.18
C TYR A 31 -7.29 33.46 4.24
N GLY A 32 -7.46 34.77 4.51
CA GLY A 32 -8.29 35.67 3.73
C GLY A 32 -9.78 35.35 3.79
N ILE A 33 -10.26 34.69 4.87
CA ILE A 33 -11.64 34.27 5.01
C ILE A 33 -12.34 34.95 6.20
N THR A 34 -13.65 35.17 6.06
CA THR A 34 -14.53 35.53 7.17
C THR A 34 -15.43 34.36 7.50
N SER A 35 -15.17 33.72 8.64
CA SER A 35 -15.91 32.57 9.11
C SER A 35 -17.08 32.96 9.99
N SER A 36 -18.23 32.34 9.77
CA SER A 36 -19.45 32.55 10.55
C SER A 36 -20.23 31.25 10.69
N LYS A 37 -20.91 31.07 11.81
CA LYS A 37 -21.88 29.99 12.03
C LYS A 37 -22.99 29.97 10.99
N SER A 38 -23.33 31.12 10.39
CA SER A 38 -24.31 31.24 9.31
C SER A 38 -23.85 30.60 7.99
N ASN A 39 -22.55 30.29 7.85
CA ASN A 39 -21.98 29.60 6.69
C ASN A 39 -22.04 28.07 6.83
N CYS A 40 -22.81 27.57 7.80
CA CYS A 40 -23.08 26.20 8.06
C CYS A 40 -24.60 25.93 7.96
N SER A 41 -24.99 24.76 7.49
CA SER A 41 -26.39 24.36 7.39
C SER A 41 -27.17 24.53 8.72
N ALA A 42 -28.49 24.65 8.64
CA ALA A 42 -29.36 24.75 9.80
C ALA A 42 -29.15 23.57 10.77
N TRP A 43 -29.34 23.82 12.04
CA TRP A 43 -29.26 22.80 13.10
C TRP A 43 -30.27 21.69 12.87
N GLN A 44 -29.87 20.44 13.09
CA GLN A 44 -30.72 19.26 12.99
C GLN A 44 -30.92 18.59 14.35
N GLU A 45 -32.10 17.98 14.55
CA GLU A 45 -32.51 17.38 15.84
C GLU A 45 -31.57 16.24 16.29
N GLU A 46 -30.90 15.56 15.36
CA GLU A 46 -29.96 14.51 15.65
C GLU A 46 -28.75 14.99 16.46
N GLU A 47 -28.37 16.26 16.30
CA GLU A 47 -27.26 16.89 16.99
C GLU A 47 -27.55 17.09 18.50
N ASP A 48 -28.83 17.28 18.89
CA ASP A 48 -29.23 17.45 20.28
C ASP A 48 -28.92 16.25 21.18
N LYS A 49 -28.72 15.06 20.60
CA LYS A 49 -28.34 13.85 21.34
C LYS A 49 -26.89 13.90 21.86
N PHE A 50 -26.02 14.63 21.21
CA PHE A 50 -24.59 14.62 21.47
C PHE A 50 -24.00 15.96 21.84
N ILE A 51 -24.69 17.05 21.49
CA ILE A 51 -24.24 18.44 21.72
C ILE A 51 -25.22 19.12 22.64
N ASN A 52 -24.76 19.45 23.85
CA ASN A 52 -25.56 20.18 24.83
C ASN A 52 -25.77 21.66 24.44
N PRO A 53 -26.73 22.37 25.04
CA PRO A 53 -27.03 23.77 24.71
C PRO A 53 -25.82 24.71 24.80
N ASP A 54 -24.96 24.56 25.80
CA ASP A 54 -23.75 25.38 25.97
C ASP A 54 -22.74 25.20 24.82
N ARG A 55 -22.57 23.94 24.37
CA ARG A 55 -21.72 23.66 23.21
C ARG A 55 -22.35 24.17 21.90
N LYS A 56 -23.66 24.05 21.76
CA LYS A 56 -24.42 24.61 20.62
C LYS A 56 -24.18 26.10 20.48
N GLU A 57 -24.31 26.86 21.56
CA GLU A 57 -24.03 28.31 21.56
C GLU A 57 -22.59 28.63 21.17
N LYS A 58 -21.64 27.80 21.57
CA LYS A 58 -20.22 27.92 21.23
C LYS A 58 -19.88 27.49 19.79
N GLY A 59 -20.86 27.15 18.99
CA GLY A 59 -20.67 26.80 17.58
C GLY A 59 -20.24 25.34 17.32
N PHE A 60 -20.42 24.43 18.29
CA PHE A 60 -20.16 23.02 18.05
C PHE A 60 -21.25 22.40 17.17
N ARG A 61 -20.84 21.52 16.26
CA ARG A 61 -21.66 20.79 15.30
C ARG A 61 -21.19 19.34 15.16
N LEU A 62 -22.07 18.47 14.70
CA LEU A 62 -21.64 17.16 14.23
C LEU A 62 -21.18 17.23 12.78
N GLY A 63 -19.93 16.87 12.50
CA GLY A 63 -19.36 16.92 11.15
C GLY A 63 -20.09 16.06 10.13
N CYS A 64 -20.70 14.93 10.55
CA CYS A 64 -21.52 14.08 9.69
C CYS A 64 -22.94 14.62 9.41
N VAL A 65 -23.34 15.72 10.06
CA VAL A 65 -24.67 16.32 9.90
C VAL A 65 -24.58 17.71 9.27
N ALA A 66 -23.55 18.47 9.67
CA ALA A 66 -23.35 19.84 9.24
C ALA A 66 -22.78 19.93 7.82
N THR A 67 -23.42 20.72 6.96
CA THR A 67 -22.96 21.02 5.60
C THR A 67 -22.34 22.41 5.56
N VAL A 68 -21.23 22.55 4.84
CA VAL A 68 -20.56 23.83 4.61
C VAL A 68 -21.30 24.58 3.50
N GLU A 69 -21.79 25.80 3.80
CA GLU A 69 -22.56 26.65 2.87
C GLU A 69 -21.83 27.96 2.49
N GLY A 70 -20.64 28.17 3.07
CA GLY A 70 -19.79 29.33 2.80
C GLY A 70 -18.40 29.16 3.44
N ASP A 71 -17.57 30.18 3.28
CA ASP A 71 -16.22 30.18 3.86
C ASP A 71 -16.30 30.07 5.39
N MET A 72 -15.64 29.04 5.93
CA MET A 72 -15.61 28.84 7.38
C MET A 72 -14.29 28.24 7.86
N LEU A 73 -13.90 28.60 9.06
CA LEU A 73 -12.81 27.95 9.79
C LEU A 73 -13.41 26.99 10.81
N VAL A 74 -12.95 25.78 10.80
CA VAL A 74 -13.43 24.72 11.69
C VAL A 74 -12.30 24.30 12.63
N PHE A 75 -12.55 24.34 13.91
CA PHE A 75 -11.69 23.74 14.93
C PHE A 75 -12.15 22.31 15.20
N VAL A 76 -11.24 21.36 15.09
CA VAL A 76 -11.50 19.96 15.45
C VAL A 76 -10.95 19.72 16.86
N PRO A 77 -11.81 19.48 17.87
CA PRO A 77 -11.39 19.15 19.23
C PRO A 77 -10.53 17.89 19.26
N GLU A 78 -9.67 17.79 20.26
CA GLU A 78 -8.76 16.63 20.39
C GLU A 78 -9.52 15.31 20.51
N GLU A 79 -10.65 15.31 21.23
CA GLU A 79 -11.56 14.17 21.37
C GLU A 79 -12.25 13.73 20.07
N SER A 80 -12.23 14.57 19.03
CA SER A 80 -12.83 14.30 17.71
C SER A 80 -11.79 14.14 16.61
N ARG A 81 -10.52 14.31 16.94
CA ARG A 81 -9.45 13.99 15.99
C ARG A 81 -9.28 12.48 15.97
N ALA A 82 -9.37 11.91 14.80
CA ALA A 82 -8.83 10.58 14.61
C ALA A 82 -7.40 10.63 15.12
N GLY A 83 -7.12 9.90 16.20
CA GLY A 83 -5.78 9.84 16.75
C GLY A 83 -4.83 9.53 15.60
N LYS A 84 -3.66 10.19 15.53
CA LYS A 84 -2.61 9.64 14.68
C LYS A 84 -2.45 8.20 15.15
N GLN A 85 -3.02 7.27 14.43
CA GLN A 85 -2.64 5.87 14.57
C GLN A 85 -1.17 5.87 14.21
N VAL A 86 -0.35 5.96 15.26
CA VAL A 86 1.07 5.68 15.14
C VAL A 86 1.11 4.16 14.94
N VAL A 87 0.94 3.74 13.70
CA VAL A 87 1.27 2.39 13.29
C VAL A 87 2.79 2.33 13.31
N SER A 88 3.35 2.30 14.52
CA SER A 88 4.73 1.92 14.74
C SER A 88 4.79 0.40 14.63
N LYS A 89 4.58 -0.10 13.43
CA LYS A 89 4.97 -1.46 13.08
C LYS A 89 6.46 -1.43 12.82
N ALA A 90 7.26 -1.37 13.88
CA ALA A 90 8.70 -1.61 13.76
C ALA A 90 8.88 -3.01 13.18
N ALA A 91 9.67 -3.12 12.11
CA ALA A 91 10.06 -4.41 11.57
C ALA A 91 10.72 -5.21 12.71
N ARG A 92 10.25 -6.44 12.95
CA ARG A 92 10.92 -7.35 13.87
C ARG A 92 12.16 -7.90 13.21
N ASP A 93 13.22 -8.06 13.95
CA ASP A 93 14.41 -8.78 13.50
C ASP A 93 14.13 -10.30 13.63
N ILE A 94 13.61 -10.86 12.54
CA ILE A 94 13.29 -12.28 12.44
C ILE A 94 14.34 -12.90 11.53
N PRO A 95 15.02 -13.99 11.92
CA PRO A 95 15.93 -14.70 11.04
C PRO A 95 15.16 -15.26 9.83
N ILE A 96 15.51 -14.81 8.64
CA ILE A 96 14.89 -15.20 7.39
C ILE A 96 15.92 -15.90 6.51
N ASP A 97 15.58 -17.06 5.97
CA ASP A 97 16.39 -17.70 4.94
C ASP A 97 16.31 -16.88 3.65
N HIS A 98 17.46 -16.34 3.23
CA HIS A 98 17.54 -15.48 2.05
C HIS A 98 17.26 -16.27 0.77
N ASN A 99 16.04 -16.15 0.25
CA ASN A 99 15.60 -16.76 -0.99
C ASN A 99 14.63 -15.83 -1.74
N PRO A 100 15.12 -14.72 -2.27
CA PRO A 100 14.27 -13.73 -2.95
C PRO A 100 13.72 -14.28 -4.27
N ALA A 101 12.52 -13.83 -4.64
CA ALA A 101 11.94 -14.11 -5.94
C ALA A 101 12.71 -13.44 -7.09
N ILE A 102 13.35 -12.29 -6.80
CA ILE A 102 14.18 -11.56 -7.74
C ILE A 102 15.65 -11.81 -7.47
N ARG A 103 16.36 -12.32 -8.46
CA ARG A 103 17.81 -12.50 -8.41
C ARG A 103 18.51 -11.70 -9.49
N LEU A 104 19.65 -11.13 -9.13
CA LEU A 104 20.47 -10.31 -10.03
C LEU A 104 21.62 -11.15 -10.58
N TYR A 105 21.77 -11.12 -11.91
CA TYR A 105 22.85 -11.78 -12.63
C TYR A 105 23.59 -10.78 -13.49
N TYR A 106 24.88 -10.59 -13.23
CA TYR A 106 25.75 -9.80 -14.08
C TYR A 106 26.26 -10.67 -15.23
N VAL A 107 26.08 -10.22 -16.45
CA VAL A 107 26.48 -10.93 -17.66
C VAL A 107 27.24 -10.01 -18.62
N GLU A 108 28.26 -10.56 -19.23
CA GLU A 108 28.96 -9.96 -20.37
C GLU A 108 28.68 -10.81 -21.60
N VAL A 109 28.11 -10.18 -22.62
CA VAL A 109 27.74 -10.86 -23.87
C VAL A 109 28.56 -10.29 -25.02
N ASP A 110 28.94 -11.15 -25.95
CA ASP A 110 29.65 -10.72 -27.15
C ASP A 110 28.70 -9.92 -28.06
N PRO A 111 29.18 -8.82 -28.68
CA PRO A 111 28.39 -8.11 -29.68
C PRO A 111 28.12 -9.00 -30.92
N PRO A 112 26.96 -8.80 -31.62
CA PRO A 112 26.65 -9.57 -32.81
C PRO A 112 27.66 -9.31 -33.93
N THR A 113 28.00 -10.36 -34.68
CA THR A 113 28.80 -10.29 -35.91
C THR A 113 28.01 -10.82 -37.08
N PHE A 114 28.55 -10.71 -38.31
CA PHE A 114 27.92 -11.31 -39.47
C PHE A 114 27.98 -12.85 -39.44
N GLU A 115 28.95 -13.40 -38.75
CA GLU A 115 29.13 -14.85 -38.54
C GLU A 115 28.24 -15.37 -37.43
N GLU A 116 27.95 -14.53 -36.40
CA GLU A 116 27.11 -14.87 -35.26
C GLU A 116 25.99 -13.86 -35.05
N PRO A 117 24.93 -13.91 -35.87
CA PRO A 117 23.83 -12.96 -35.82
C PRO A 117 22.74 -13.32 -34.79
N THR A 118 23.11 -13.99 -33.68
CA THR A 118 22.19 -14.35 -32.61
C THR A 118 21.50 -13.08 -32.03
N ALA A 119 20.21 -13.16 -31.76
CA ALA A 119 19.44 -12.04 -31.24
C ALA A 119 19.87 -11.64 -29.81
N ASP A 120 19.60 -10.39 -29.46
CA ASP A 120 20.04 -9.80 -28.18
C ASP A 120 19.53 -10.57 -26.95
N PHE A 121 18.28 -11.04 -26.99
CA PHE A 121 17.68 -11.81 -25.88
C PHE A 121 18.33 -13.20 -25.76
N GLU A 122 18.47 -13.93 -26.86
CA GLU A 122 19.05 -15.26 -26.90
C GLU A 122 20.52 -15.24 -26.46
N ARG A 123 21.28 -14.16 -26.75
CA ARG A 123 22.65 -13.97 -26.25
C ARG A 123 22.71 -13.93 -24.74
N ILE A 124 21.82 -13.15 -24.12
CA ILE A 124 21.72 -13.10 -22.65
C ILE A 124 21.36 -14.49 -22.11
N CYS A 125 20.36 -15.15 -22.69
CA CYS A 125 19.95 -16.48 -22.23
C CYS A 125 21.09 -17.51 -22.34
N GLN A 126 21.88 -17.48 -23.41
CA GLN A 126 23.05 -18.37 -23.57
C GLN A 126 24.08 -18.15 -22.47
N VAL A 127 24.36 -16.91 -22.10
CA VAL A 127 25.30 -16.60 -20.99
C VAL A 127 24.71 -17.03 -19.64
N LEU A 128 23.41 -16.74 -19.40
CA LEU A 128 22.73 -17.14 -18.17
C LEU A 128 22.65 -18.66 -18.01
N GLU A 129 22.44 -19.40 -19.09
CA GLU A 129 22.51 -20.87 -19.06
C GLU A 129 23.92 -21.37 -18.78
N ARG A 130 24.92 -20.85 -19.50
CA ARG A 130 26.32 -21.28 -19.38
C ARG A 130 26.92 -21.02 -18.00
N GLU A 131 26.65 -19.83 -17.44
CA GLU A 131 27.34 -19.36 -16.23
C GLU A 131 26.54 -19.62 -14.95
N TYR A 132 25.20 -19.59 -15.03
CA TYR A 132 24.32 -19.70 -13.88
C TYR A 132 23.36 -20.90 -13.94
N GLY A 133 23.34 -21.66 -15.05
CA GLY A 133 22.49 -22.83 -15.20
C GLY A 133 21.00 -22.53 -15.42
N LEU A 134 20.65 -21.28 -15.74
CA LEU A 134 19.26 -20.85 -15.96
C LEU A 134 18.81 -21.24 -17.36
N GLN A 135 17.73 -22.01 -17.44
CA GLN A 135 17.21 -22.54 -18.71
C GLN A 135 15.76 -22.13 -18.94
N ASN A 136 15.35 -22.12 -20.21
CA ASN A 136 13.97 -21.84 -20.62
C ASN A 136 13.45 -20.48 -20.12
N LEU A 137 14.32 -19.50 -20.03
CA LEU A 137 13.93 -18.15 -19.64
C LEU A 137 13.00 -17.51 -20.65
N THR A 138 12.03 -16.78 -20.14
CA THR A 138 11.13 -15.91 -20.90
C THR A 138 11.42 -14.45 -20.60
N SER A 139 10.80 -13.54 -21.33
CA SER A 139 10.85 -12.11 -21.01
C SER A 139 9.55 -11.41 -21.36
N ASP A 140 9.24 -10.36 -20.62
CA ASP A 140 8.12 -9.48 -20.89
C ASP A 140 8.43 -8.53 -22.05
N ILE A 141 7.39 -8.13 -22.77
CA ILE A 141 7.53 -7.19 -23.90
C ILE A 141 8.12 -5.84 -23.48
N PHE A 142 7.86 -5.37 -22.26
CA PHE A 142 8.42 -4.12 -21.77
C PHE A 142 9.94 -4.19 -21.57
N THR A 143 10.44 -5.34 -21.10
CA THR A 143 11.89 -5.61 -21.01
C THR A 143 12.51 -5.69 -22.39
N LEU A 144 11.88 -6.42 -23.34
CA LEU A 144 12.37 -6.56 -24.70
C LEU A 144 12.45 -5.23 -25.45
N ARG A 145 11.54 -4.29 -25.19
CA ARG A 145 11.53 -2.96 -25.84
C ARG A 145 12.77 -2.13 -25.53
N VAL A 146 13.31 -2.26 -24.32
CA VAL A 146 14.48 -1.48 -23.88
C VAL A 146 15.79 -2.24 -24.03
N LEU A 147 15.73 -3.55 -24.22
CA LEU A 147 16.90 -4.44 -24.26
C LEU A 147 17.99 -4.02 -25.26
N PRO A 148 17.67 -3.67 -26.52
CA PRO A 148 18.70 -3.29 -27.50
C PRO A 148 19.50 -2.05 -27.07
N ASP A 149 18.84 -1.07 -26.49
CA ASP A 149 19.47 0.18 -26.07
C ASP A 149 20.32 -0.05 -24.83
N VAL A 150 19.80 -0.79 -23.85
CA VAL A 150 20.49 -1.11 -22.58
C VAL A 150 21.78 -1.90 -22.84
N LEU A 151 21.78 -2.87 -23.74
CA LEU A 151 22.97 -3.64 -24.11
C LEU A 151 24.06 -2.75 -24.71
N ARG A 152 23.68 -1.80 -25.55
CA ARG A 152 24.63 -0.89 -26.22
C ARG A 152 25.16 0.17 -25.25
N GLU A 153 24.29 0.71 -24.38
CA GLU A 153 24.69 1.62 -23.28
C GLU A 153 25.66 0.94 -22.32
N GLY A 154 25.34 -0.30 -21.91
CA GLY A 154 26.21 -1.13 -21.04
C GLY A 154 27.44 -1.67 -21.75
N LYS A 155 27.65 -1.37 -23.05
CA LYS A 155 28.75 -1.93 -23.85
C LYS A 155 28.83 -3.44 -23.75
N TRP A 156 27.65 -4.09 -23.83
CA TRP A 156 27.45 -5.53 -23.76
C TRP A 156 27.69 -6.17 -22.38
N ALA A 157 27.88 -5.35 -21.35
CA ALA A 157 27.97 -5.74 -19.96
C ALA A 157 26.73 -5.19 -19.22
N VAL A 158 25.88 -6.09 -18.71
CA VAL A 158 24.57 -5.74 -18.11
C VAL A 158 24.27 -6.57 -16.88
N THR A 159 23.41 -6.03 -16.01
CA THR A 159 22.79 -6.80 -14.92
C THR A 159 21.35 -7.12 -15.26
N VAL A 160 21.01 -8.39 -15.15
CA VAL A 160 19.71 -8.96 -15.46
C VAL A 160 18.99 -9.32 -14.16
N SER A 161 17.77 -8.82 -13.98
CA SER A 161 16.87 -9.25 -12.89
C SER A 161 15.99 -10.38 -13.40
N VAL A 162 16.07 -11.54 -12.75
CA VAL A 162 15.30 -12.71 -13.10
C VAL A 162 14.33 -13.05 -11.97
N TRP A 163 13.07 -13.16 -12.31
CA TRP A 163 12.00 -13.55 -11.40
C TRP A 163 11.83 -15.06 -11.37
N ASN A 164 11.90 -15.66 -10.18
CA ASN A 164 11.71 -17.08 -9.88
C ASN A 164 12.48 -18.03 -10.83
N ASP A 165 13.66 -17.62 -11.28
CA ASP A 165 14.49 -18.34 -12.26
C ASP A 165 13.77 -18.67 -13.59
N LYS A 166 12.71 -17.90 -13.94
CA LYS A 166 11.82 -18.14 -15.09
C LYS A 166 11.76 -17.00 -16.08
N GLU A 167 11.70 -15.76 -15.59
CA GLU A 167 11.45 -14.61 -16.45
C GLU A 167 12.44 -13.48 -16.20
N ILE A 168 13.03 -12.96 -17.28
CA ILE A 168 13.81 -11.73 -17.26
C ILE A 168 12.84 -10.57 -17.22
N ILE A 169 12.79 -9.89 -16.08
CA ILE A 169 11.86 -8.77 -15.86
C ILE A 169 12.51 -7.39 -15.97
N ARG A 170 13.86 -7.34 -15.93
CA ARG A 170 14.61 -6.09 -16.07
C ARG A 170 16.03 -6.36 -16.55
N VAL A 171 16.57 -5.43 -17.34
CA VAL A 171 17.97 -5.39 -17.75
C VAL A 171 18.48 -3.96 -17.50
N ARG A 172 19.66 -3.84 -16.91
CA ARG A 172 20.30 -2.55 -16.56
C ARG A 172 21.74 -2.53 -17.05
N PRO A 173 22.25 -1.38 -17.55
CA PRO A 173 23.63 -1.28 -18.03
C PRO A 173 24.62 -1.42 -16.87
N GLY A 174 25.72 -2.14 -17.12
CA GLY A 174 26.79 -2.34 -16.15
C GLY A 174 26.42 -3.24 -14.97
N LYS A 175 27.22 -3.17 -13.90
CA LYS A 175 27.04 -3.95 -12.68
C LYS A 175 26.14 -3.23 -11.69
N VAL A 176 24.99 -3.82 -11.37
CA VAL A 176 24.05 -3.36 -10.36
C VAL A 176 23.96 -4.41 -9.26
N GLU A 177 24.08 -3.99 -8.00
CA GLU A 177 24.19 -4.91 -6.87
C GLU A 177 22.93 -4.98 -6.00
N ARG A 178 21.91 -4.14 -6.29
CA ARG A 178 20.69 -4.06 -5.47
C ARG A 178 19.42 -4.17 -6.31
N ALA A 179 18.43 -4.84 -5.73
CA ALA A 179 17.05 -4.87 -6.19
C ALA A 179 16.13 -4.45 -5.03
N TYR A 180 15.01 -3.83 -5.35
CA TYR A 180 14.10 -3.26 -4.36
C TYR A 180 12.70 -3.79 -4.52
N GLY A 181 11.98 -3.93 -3.41
CA GLY A 181 10.60 -4.38 -3.38
C GLY A 181 9.81 -3.78 -2.23
N LEU A 182 8.52 -4.07 -2.21
CA LEU A 182 7.60 -3.65 -1.17
C LEU A 182 6.87 -4.86 -0.58
N ALA A 183 6.78 -4.91 0.74
CA ALA A 183 5.80 -5.74 1.44
C ALA A 183 4.66 -4.84 1.91
N ILE A 184 3.41 -5.15 1.52
CA ILE A 184 2.24 -4.30 1.78
C ILE A 184 1.21 -5.08 2.60
N ASP A 185 0.78 -4.49 3.71
CA ASP A 185 -0.33 -4.97 4.54
C ASP A 185 -1.54 -4.04 4.33
N VAL A 186 -2.60 -4.55 3.71
CA VAL A 186 -3.85 -3.82 3.46
C VAL A 186 -4.87 -4.20 4.50
N GLY A 187 -4.78 -3.55 5.65
CA GLY A 187 -5.78 -3.68 6.70
C GLY A 187 -7.09 -2.93 6.37
N THR A 188 -8.15 -3.22 7.12
CA THR A 188 -9.45 -2.54 6.96
C THR A 188 -9.33 -1.04 7.19
N THR A 189 -8.55 -0.61 8.19
CA THR A 189 -8.41 0.81 8.57
C THR A 189 -7.11 1.43 8.08
N THR A 190 -6.02 0.65 8.05
CA THR A 190 -4.67 1.15 7.77
C THR A 190 -4.01 0.31 6.70
N VAL A 191 -3.31 0.96 5.78
CA VAL A 191 -2.39 0.32 4.84
C VAL A 191 -0.97 0.64 5.27
N ALA A 192 -0.12 -0.38 5.39
CA ALA A 192 1.30 -0.22 5.70
C ALA A 192 2.14 -0.85 4.58
N ALA A 193 3.20 -0.16 4.18
CA ALA A 193 4.14 -0.66 3.18
C ALA A 193 5.57 -0.57 3.73
N TYR A 194 6.32 -1.64 3.59
CA TYR A 194 7.71 -1.79 3.98
C TYR A 194 8.56 -1.82 2.72
N PHE A 195 9.38 -0.80 2.54
CA PHE A 195 10.32 -0.72 1.43
C PHE A 195 11.60 -1.46 1.77
N CYS A 196 11.94 -2.46 0.96
CA CYS A 196 12.99 -3.42 1.26
C CYS A 196 14.08 -3.44 0.17
N ASP A 197 15.32 -3.63 0.60
CA ASP A 197 16.40 -4.12 -0.26
C ASP A 197 16.29 -5.65 -0.34
N LEU A 198 15.95 -6.17 -1.51
CA LEU A 198 15.77 -7.61 -1.74
C LEU A 198 17.08 -8.40 -1.73
N THR A 199 18.23 -7.72 -1.80
CA THR A 199 19.55 -8.32 -1.77
C THR A 199 20.06 -8.56 -0.35
N THR A 200 19.71 -7.65 0.58
CA THR A 200 20.10 -7.73 1.98
C THR A 200 18.97 -8.15 2.91
N MET A 201 17.72 -8.10 2.42
CA MET A 201 16.47 -8.29 3.18
C MET A 201 16.23 -7.22 4.25
N GLU A 202 16.94 -6.10 4.17
CA GLU A 202 16.76 -4.97 5.08
C GLU A 202 15.53 -4.13 4.70
N VAL A 203 14.75 -3.75 5.70
CA VAL A 203 13.70 -2.73 5.55
C VAL A 203 14.36 -1.36 5.56
N ILE A 204 14.29 -0.67 4.41
CA ILE A 204 14.90 0.66 4.22
C ILE A 204 14.01 1.75 4.82
N ASP A 205 12.69 1.64 4.61
CA ASP A 205 11.71 2.62 5.05
C ASP A 205 10.34 1.96 5.27
N THR A 206 9.50 2.61 6.06
CA THR A 206 8.11 2.17 6.32
C THR A 206 7.18 3.35 6.12
N VAL A 207 6.20 3.15 5.25
CA VAL A 207 5.18 4.14 4.93
C VAL A 207 3.81 3.60 5.34
N SER A 208 2.98 4.44 5.94
CA SER A 208 1.60 4.05 6.30
C SER A 208 0.61 5.16 5.99
N MET A 209 -0.63 4.76 5.70
CA MET A 209 -1.78 5.67 5.53
C MET A 209 -3.05 5.06 6.08
N MET A 210 -4.06 5.87 6.27
CA MET A 210 -5.42 5.39 6.45
C MET A 210 -5.91 4.76 5.13
N ASN A 211 -6.56 3.61 5.23
CA ASN A 211 -7.10 2.94 4.04
C ASN A 211 -8.13 3.87 3.35
N PRO A 212 -7.92 4.25 2.08
CA PRO A 212 -8.80 5.19 1.37
C PRO A 212 -10.24 4.66 1.21
N GLN A 213 -10.44 3.36 1.41
CA GLN A 213 -11.77 2.75 1.38
C GLN A 213 -12.60 3.01 2.65
N CYS A 214 -12.03 3.59 3.72
CA CYS A 214 -12.77 3.96 4.94
C CYS A 214 -13.96 4.90 4.65
N LYS A 215 -13.85 5.72 3.61
CA LYS A 215 -14.96 6.58 3.15
C LYS A 215 -16.20 5.82 2.65
N TYR A 216 -16.07 4.54 2.34
CA TYR A 216 -17.17 3.66 1.89
C TYR A 216 -17.72 2.77 3.00
N GLY A 217 -17.01 2.66 4.11
CA GLY A 217 -17.38 1.89 5.29
C GLY A 217 -16.18 1.63 6.19
N GLU A 218 -16.39 1.73 7.49
CA GLU A 218 -15.31 1.56 8.49
C GLU A 218 -14.96 0.08 8.71
N ASP A 219 -15.90 -0.81 8.44
CA ASP A 219 -15.73 -2.26 8.58
C ASP A 219 -15.92 -3.01 7.24
N VAL A 220 -15.56 -4.28 7.26
CA VAL A 220 -15.65 -5.19 6.12
C VAL A 220 -17.07 -5.29 5.58
N MET A 221 -18.08 -5.44 6.45
CA MET A 221 -19.47 -5.64 6.06
C MET A 221 -20.06 -4.37 5.45
N ALA A 222 -19.70 -3.19 5.96
CA ALA A 222 -20.13 -1.93 5.39
C ALA A 222 -19.62 -1.76 3.95
N ARG A 223 -18.38 -2.14 3.65
CA ARG A 223 -17.82 -2.11 2.29
C ARG A 223 -18.48 -3.12 1.35
N ILE A 224 -18.72 -4.34 1.82
CA ILE A 224 -19.49 -5.34 1.05
C ILE A 224 -20.90 -4.80 0.74
N THR A 225 -21.57 -4.21 1.73
CA THR A 225 -22.89 -3.60 1.54
C THR A 225 -22.85 -2.43 0.56
N PHE A 226 -21.80 -1.59 0.62
CA PHE A 226 -21.61 -0.51 -0.35
C PHE A 226 -21.51 -1.04 -1.79
N HIS A 227 -20.74 -2.11 -2.00
CA HIS A 227 -20.70 -2.78 -3.30
C HIS A 227 -22.10 -3.23 -3.76
N MET A 228 -22.84 -3.93 -2.88
CA MET A 228 -24.16 -4.50 -3.21
C MET A 228 -25.22 -3.42 -3.53
N THR A 229 -25.11 -2.24 -2.94
CA THR A 229 -26.14 -1.19 -3.01
C THR A 229 -25.76 -0.02 -3.93
N THR A 230 -24.51 0.05 -4.37
CA THR A 230 -24.02 1.19 -5.16
C THR A 230 -23.53 0.72 -6.54
N PRO A 231 -24.07 1.27 -7.64
CA PRO A 231 -23.52 1.03 -8.96
C PRO A 231 -22.01 1.35 -9.00
N ASP A 232 -21.22 0.50 -9.64
CA ASP A 232 -19.76 0.60 -9.73
C ASP A 232 -19.01 0.67 -8.38
N GLY A 233 -19.68 0.34 -7.27
CA GLY A 233 -19.12 0.40 -5.92
C GLY A 233 -17.83 -0.39 -5.77
N LEU A 234 -17.75 -1.59 -6.32
CA LEU A 234 -16.52 -2.41 -6.32
C LEU A 234 -15.38 -1.72 -7.05
N LYS A 235 -15.66 -1.25 -8.29
CA LYS A 235 -14.64 -0.57 -9.10
C LYS A 235 -14.09 0.66 -8.39
N ARG A 236 -14.95 1.49 -7.81
CA ARG A 236 -14.54 2.69 -7.07
C ARG A 236 -13.63 2.36 -5.88
N MET A 237 -13.97 1.33 -5.11
CA MET A 237 -13.14 0.88 -3.99
C MET A 237 -11.81 0.29 -4.46
N SER A 238 -11.82 -0.47 -5.57
CA SER A 238 -10.61 -1.01 -6.17
C SER A 238 -9.70 0.09 -6.70
N ASP A 239 -10.23 1.04 -7.46
CA ASP A 239 -9.47 2.17 -8.00
C ASP A 239 -8.80 2.98 -6.86
N ASP A 240 -9.52 3.28 -5.79
CA ASP A 240 -8.99 4.05 -4.66
C ASP A 240 -7.84 3.34 -3.91
N ILE A 241 -7.94 2.04 -3.70
CA ILE A 241 -6.86 1.31 -3.02
C ILE A 241 -5.63 1.16 -3.91
N ILE A 242 -5.81 0.98 -5.22
CA ILE A 242 -4.70 0.96 -6.18
C ILE A 242 -4.01 2.33 -6.23
N GLU A 243 -4.78 3.43 -6.28
CA GLU A 243 -4.22 4.78 -6.18
C GLU A 243 -3.42 4.96 -4.88
N GLY A 244 -3.97 4.51 -3.75
CA GLY A 244 -3.27 4.55 -2.46
C GLY A 244 -1.99 3.72 -2.44
N ILE A 245 -1.96 2.55 -3.07
CA ILE A 245 -0.73 1.75 -3.23
C ILE A 245 0.30 2.51 -4.08
N ASN A 246 -0.12 3.13 -5.17
CA ASN A 246 0.77 3.93 -6.01
C ASN A 246 1.36 5.12 -5.24
N GLU A 247 0.56 5.82 -4.42
CA GLU A 247 1.09 6.85 -3.51
C GLU A 247 2.12 6.30 -2.52
N HIS A 248 1.95 5.05 -2.03
CA HIS A 248 2.93 4.42 -1.15
C HIS A 248 4.24 4.14 -1.88
N VAL A 249 4.17 3.61 -3.10
CA VAL A 249 5.35 3.40 -3.96
C VAL A 249 6.09 4.73 -4.16
N GLU A 250 5.37 5.79 -4.54
CA GLU A 250 5.96 7.12 -4.74
C GLU A 250 6.60 7.68 -3.47
N LYS A 251 5.94 7.55 -2.31
CA LYS A 251 6.47 8.01 -1.02
C LYS A 251 7.72 7.23 -0.61
N ALA A 252 7.72 5.90 -0.80
CA ALA A 252 8.86 5.05 -0.49
C ALA A 252 10.09 5.43 -1.31
N VAL A 253 9.96 5.58 -2.64
CA VAL A 253 11.07 6.00 -3.49
C VAL A 253 11.48 7.46 -3.23
N ALA A 254 10.52 8.36 -2.95
CA ALA A 254 10.82 9.75 -2.60
C ALA A 254 11.67 9.85 -1.31
N GLY A 255 11.50 8.95 -0.36
CA GLY A 255 12.34 8.84 0.85
C GLY A 255 13.81 8.55 0.54
N THR A 256 14.12 8.02 -0.65
CA THR A 256 15.50 7.76 -1.10
C THR A 256 16.20 8.97 -1.73
N HIS A 257 15.47 10.07 -1.92
CA HIS A 257 16.00 11.34 -2.46
C HIS A 257 16.35 12.34 -1.36
N PRO A 258 17.18 13.33 -1.67
CA PRO A 258 17.42 14.45 -0.75
C PRO A 258 16.10 15.18 -0.42
N PRO A 259 15.96 15.72 0.81
CA PRO A 259 14.79 16.52 1.17
C PRO A 259 14.64 17.73 0.25
N LYS A 260 13.41 18.05 -0.11
CA LYS A 260 13.07 19.19 -0.97
C LYS A 260 12.66 20.40 -0.13
N LYS A 261 13.27 21.56 -0.35
CA LYS A 261 12.87 22.85 0.24
C LYS A 261 12.28 23.77 -0.81
N LYS A 262 11.28 24.58 -0.40
CA LYS A 262 10.75 25.65 -1.26
C LYS A 262 11.86 26.65 -1.58
N LYS A 263 12.09 26.93 -2.85
CA LYS A 263 12.92 28.07 -3.26
C LYS A 263 12.21 29.35 -2.78
N LYS A 264 12.94 30.24 -2.10
CA LYS A 264 12.45 31.58 -1.82
C LYS A 264 12.32 32.33 -3.14
N LYS A 265 11.09 32.57 -3.59
CA LYS A 265 10.79 33.32 -4.80
C LYS A 265 10.05 34.59 -4.48
N GLY A 266 10.23 35.64 -5.34
CA GLY A 266 9.37 36.81 -5.36
C GLY A 266 7.91 36.43 -5.71
N GLU A 267 6.99 37.28 -5.38
CA GLU A 267 5.55 37.05 -5.16
C GLU A 267 4.69 36.50 -6.31
N GLU A 268 5.24 36.20 -7.50
CA GLU A 268 4.42 35.72 -8.64
C GLU A 268 5.10 34.55 -9.39
N GLY A 269 4.53 33.34 -9.27
CA GLY A 269 4.90 32.18 -10.09
C GLY A 269 4.70 30.84 -9.36
N PRO A 270 4.74 29.68 -10.08
CA PRO A 270 4.59 28.36 -9.48
C PRO A 270 5.68 28.15 -8.44
N VAL A 271 5.31 27.44 -7.34
CA VAL A 271 6.25 27.11 -6.27
C VAL A 271 7.29 26.13 -6.80
N GLU A 272 8.55 26.55 -6.83
CA GLU A 272 9.67 25.67 -7.17
C GLU A 272 10.28 25.08 -5.91
N TYR A 273 10.66 23.80 -6.00
CA TYR A 273 11.39 23.08 -4.94
C TYR A 273 12.78 22.75 -5.40
N GLU A 274 13.74 22.80 -4.49
CA GLU A 274 15.11 22.34 -4.72
C GLU A 274 15.48 21.25 -3.74
N GLU A 275 16.26 20.26 -4.19
CA GLU A 275 16.83 19.25 -3.31
C GLU A 275 17.94 19.89 -2.47
N VAL A 276 17.92 19.60 -1.17
CA VAL A 276 18.92 20.07 -0.22
C VAL A 276 19.56 18.87 0.46
N PRO A 277 20.61 18.28 -0.15
CA PRO A 277 21.30 17.14 0.45
C PRO A 277 21.88 17.49 1.83
N GLU A 278 21.73 16.58 2.77
CA GLU A 278 22.39 16.69 4.07
C GLU A 278 23.86 16.31 3.92
N GLU A 279 24.74 17.06 4.58
CA GLU A 279 26.20 16.84 4.50
C GLU A 279 26.56 15.44 5.04
N GLY A 280 27.31 14.67 4.27
CA GLY A 280 27.75 13.32 4.63
C GLY A 280 26.71 12.21 4.40
N LYS A 281 25.51 12.52 3.89
CA LYS A 281 24.47 11.52 3.61
C LYS A 281 24.46 11.16 2.12
N THR A 282 24.47 9.86 1.85
CA THR A 282 24.30 9.31 0.49
C THR A 282 22.82 8.99 0.24
N TYR A 283 22.32 9.31 -0.95
CA TYR A 283 20.95 9.08 -1.36
C TYR A 283 20.91 8.09 -2.53
N LEU A 284 20.00 7.12 -2.48
CA LEU A 284 19.86 6.09 -3.53
C LEU A 284 19.23 6.66 -4.81
N ARG A 285 18.35 7.67 -4.71
CA ARG A 285 17.67 8.35 -5.82
C ARG A 285 16.90 7.41 -6.74
N LEU A 286 16.07 6.57 -6.13
CA LEU A 286 15.29 5.58 -6.84
C LEU A 286 14.03 6.19 -7.45
N GLU A 287 13.58 5.61 -8.55
CA GLU A 287 12.31 5.89 -9.21
C GLU A 287 11.33 4.73 -8.97
N THR A 288 10.04 4.91 -9.25
CA THR A 288 9.04 3.84 -9.09
C THR A 288 9.38 2.60 -9.92
N GLY A 289 9.97 2.79 -11.11
CA GLY A 289 10.46 1.71 -11.96
C GLY A 289 11.65 0.93 -11.39
N ASP A 290 12.24 1.36 -10.26
CA ASP A 290 13.28 0.60 -9.56
C ASP A 290 12.71 -0.42 -8.58
N VAL A 291 11.42 -0.37 -8.30
CA VAL A 291 10.69 -1.38 -7.53
C VAL A 291 10.40 -2.57 -8.44
N GLU A 292 10.97 -3.73 -8.09
CA GLU A 292 10.97 -4.92 -8.94
C GLU A 292 10.06 -6.05 -8.40
N ASP A 293 9.54 -5.93 -7.18
CA ASP A 293 8.67 -6.93 -6.57
C ASP A 293 7.72 -6.31 -5.55
N ILE A 294 6.50 -6.84 -5.45
CA ILE A 294 5.55 -6.53 -4.38
C ILE A 294 5.00 -7.83 -3.81
N THR A 295 5.04 -7.98 -2.50
CA THR A 295 4.26 -8.99 -1.77
C THR A 295 3.16 -8.28 -1.00
N ILE A 296 1.90 -8.76 -1.11
CA ILE A 296 0.75 -8.10 -0.52
C ILE A 296 -0.12 -9.07 0.27
N GLY A 297 -0.41 -8.69 1.53
CA GLY A 297 -1.33 -9.35 2.43
C GLY A 297 -2.53 -8.46 2.77
N PHE A 298 -3.66 -9.07 3.15
CA PHE A 298 -4.91 -8.39 3.49
C PHE A 298 -5.92 -9.35 4.09
N ASN A 299 -6.95 -8.84 4.74
CA ASN A 299 -8.10 -9.68 5.03
C ASN A 299 -8.86 -10.08 3.74
N THR A 300 -9.67 -11.13 3.82
CA THR A 300 -10.32 -11.73 2.63
C THR A 300 -11.18 -10.74 1.84
N ALA A 301 -11.89 -9.82 2.49
CA ALA A 301 -12.71 -8.85 1.78
C ALA A 301 -11.86 -7.81 1.05
N MET A 302 -10.77 -7.33 1.68
CA MET A 302 -9.84 -6.39 1.03
C MET A 302 -9.14 -7.03 -0.15
N HIS A 303 -8.81 -8.32 -0.07
CA HIS A 303 -8.31 -9.12 -1.18
C HIS A 303 -9.27 -9.06 -2.39
N HIS A 304 -10.55 -9.34 -2.16
CA HIS A 304 -11.55 -9.33 -3.23
C HIS A 304 -11.70 -7.94 -3.84
N ILE A 305 -11.80 -6.92 -3.01
CA ILE A 305 -12.01 -5.54 -3.46
C ILE A 305 -10.80 -5.05 -4.28
N LEU A 306 -9.57 -5.28 -3.81
CA LEU A 306 -8.36 -4.88 -4.52
C LEU A 306 -8.29 -5.53 -5.90
N LEU A 307 -8.59 -6.82 -5.98
CA LEU A 307 -8.55 -7.58 -7.23
C LEU A 307 -9.79 -7.39 -8.13
N GLY A 308 -10.76 -6.58 -7.71
CA GLY A 308 -12.02 -6.41 -8.44
C GLY A 308 -12.89 -7.66 -8.47
N LEU A 309 -12.70 -8.60 -7.53
CA LEU A 309 -13.51 -9.80 -7.35
C LEU A 309 -14.76 -9.47 -6.54
N ASN A 310 -15.92 -10.04 -6.91
CA ASN A 310 -17.16 -9.79 -6.19
C ASN A 310 -17.07 -10.26 -4.73
N PRO A 311 -17.12 -9.35 -3.73
CA PRO A 311 -16.99 -9.69 -2.32
C PRO A 311 -18.33 -10.10 -1.66
N GLU A 312 -19.46 -10.04 -2.37
CA GLU A 312 -20.80 -10.28 -1.82
C GLU A 312 -20.88 -11.59 -1.05
N TYR A 313 -20.38 -12.68 -1.64
CA TYR A 313 -20.48 -14.01 -1.05
C TYR A 313 -19.50 -14.22 0.11
N VAL A 314 -18.47 -13.41 0.24
CA VAL A 314 -17.65 -13.37 1.47
C VAL A 314 -18.48 -12.84 2.66
N GLY A 315 -19.46 -11.97 2.41
CA GLY A 315 -20.39 -11.45 3.41
C GLY A 315 -21.62 -12.33 3.68
N LEU A 316 -21.85 -13.38 2.91
CA LEU A 316 -23.04 -14.23 3.00
C LEU A 316 -22.67 -15.68 3.35
N ALA A 317 -23.35 -16.26 4.37
CA ALA A 317 -23.12 -17.64 4.77
C ALA A 317 -23.27 -18.61 3.57
N PRO A 318 -22.33 -19.55 3.36
CA PRO A 318 -21.22 -19.99 4.20
C PRO A 318 -19.90 -19.24 4.01
N PHE A 319 -19.90 -18.00 3.48
CA PHE A 319 -18.75 -17.08 3.36
C PHE A 319 -17.59 -17.55 2.45
N PRO A 320 -17.85 -18.13 1.28
CA PRO A 320 -16.79 -18.65 0.43
C PRO A 320 -16.01 -17.51 -0.25
N PRO A 321 -14.66 -17.48 -0.15
CA PRO A 321 -13.86 -16.64 -1.01
C PRO A 321 -13.86 -17.18 -2.45
N VAL A 322 -13.54 -16.32 -3.42
CA VAL A 322 -13.40 -16.73 -4.83
C VAL A 322 -12.20 -17.65 -5.03
N ILE A 323 -11.14 -17.44 -4.25
CA ILE A 323 -9.88 -18.19 -4.37
C ILE A 323 -9.18 -18.30 -3.01
N HIS A 324 -8.57 -19.47 -2.75
CA HIS A 324 -7.72 -19.70 -1.57
C HIS A 324 -6.21 -19.61 -1.91
N HIS A 325 -5.82 -19.85 -3.17
CA HIS A 325 -4.42 -19.92 -3.57
C HIS A 325 -3.79 -18.53 -3.71
N SER A 326 -2.47 -18.49 -3.52
CA SER A 326 -1.66 -17.33 -3.89
C SER A 326 -1.69 -17.08 -5.40
N MET A 327 -1.40 -15.86 -5.81
CA MET A 327 -1.34 -15.48 -7.22
C MET A 327 -0.13 -14.60 -7.49
N ASP A 328 0.50 -14.83 -8.64
CA ASP A 328 1.48 -13.92 -9.22
C ASP A 328 0.79 -13.13 -10.33
N ILE A 329 0.61 -11.84 -10.13
CA ILE A 329 -0.10 -10.96 -11.07
C ILE A 329 0.89 -9.88 -11.54
N LYS A 330 0.94 -9.62 -12.84
CA LYS A 330 1.70 -8.45 -13.32
C LYS A 330 1.13 -7.19 -12.67
N ALA A 331 1.94 -6.46 -11.94
CA ALA A 331 1.50 -5.28 -11.17
C ALA A 331 0.74 -4.27 -12.05
N ARG A 332 1.18 -4.07 -13.29
CA ARG A 332 0.53 -3.20 -14.29
C ARG A 332 -0.90 -3.61 -14.65
N ASP A 333 -1.24 -4.91 -14.57
CA ASP A 333 -2.57 -5.40 -14.96
C ASP A 333 -3.64 -4.98 -13.92
N LEU A 334 -3.19 -4.63 -12.72
CA LEU A 334 -4.00 -4.01 -11.67
C LEU A 334 -3.83 -2.47 -11.60
N GLY A 335 -3.00 -1.88 -12.46
CA GLY A 335 -2.73 -0.44 -12.44
C GLY A 335 -1.69 0.00 -11.39
N VAL A 336 -0.91 -0.93 -10.83
CA VAL A 336 0.17 -0.60 -9.89
C VAL A 336 1.42 -0.19 -10.66
N CYS A 337 1.95 1.00 -10.33
CA CYS A 337 3.00 1.69 -11.05
C CYS A 337 4.39 1.39 -10.47
N ILE A 338 4.94 0.22 -10.80
CA ILE A 338 6.33 -0.18 -10.53
C ILE A 338 7.01 -0.57 -11.85
N ASN A 339 8.16 -1.25 -11.83
CA ASN A 339 8.72 -1.81 -13.07
C ASN A 339 7.63 -2.59 -13.83
N PRO A 340 7.33 -2.22 -15.09
CA PRO A 340 6.17 -2.75 -15.80
C PRO A 340 6.21 -4.24 -16.08
N SER A 341 7.39 -4.88 -16.00
CA SER A 341 7.53 -6.33 -16.14
C SER A 341 7.45 -7.08 -14.81
N SER A 342 7.36 -6.36 -13.68
CA SER A 342 7.37 -6.94 -12.35
C SER A 342 6.03 -7.53 -11.92
N TYR A 343 6.12 -8.40 -10.93
CA TYR A 343 4.97 -9.09 -10.35
C TYR A 343 4.57 -8.49 -9.00
N MET A 344 3.30 -8.66 -8.69
CA MET A 344 2.75 -8.55 -7.35
C MET A 344 2.35 -9.96 -6.89
N PHE A 345 2.99 -10.45 -5.84
CA PHE A 345 2.63 -11.71 -5.20
C PHE A 345 1.52 -11.47 -4.18
N VAL A 346 0.37 -12.05 -4.45
CA VAL A 346 -0.82 -11.97 -3.61
C VAL A 346 -0.85 -13.20 -2.71
N LEU A 347 -0.77 -12.99 -1.39
CA LEU A 347 -0.81 -14.06 -0.39
C LEU A 347 -2.15 -14.80 -0.43
N PRO A 348 -2.17 -16.11 -0.10
CA PRO A 348 -3.39 -16.91 -0.12
C PRO A 348 -4.33 -16.57 1.03
N ASN A 349 -5.65 -16.77 0.85
CA ASN A 349 -6.65 -16.66 1.91
C ASN A 349 -6.92 -18.03 2.57
N GLU A 350 -7.11 -18.05 3.88
CA GLU A 350 -7.53 -19.27 4.58
C GLU A 350 -9.05 -19.51 4.48
N ALA A 351 -9.85 -18.47 4.71
CA ALA A 351 -11.30 -18.54 4.74
C ALA A 351 -11.97 -17.19 4.47
N GLY A 352 -13.29 -17.13 4.52
CA GLY A 352 -14.04 -15.89 4.28
C GLY A 352 -13.72 -14.75 5.24
N PHE A 353 -13.37 -15.05 6.50
CA PHE A 353 -13.00 -14.05 7.51
C PHE A 353 -11.60 -14.27 8.09
N VAL A 354 -10.82 -15.19 7.57
CA VAL A 354 -9.41 -15.39 7.91
C VAL A 354 -8.61 -15.23 6.62
N GLY A 355 -7.96 -14.11 6.49
CA GLY A 355 -7.36 -13.67 5.24
C GLY A 355 -5.87 -13.97 5.13
N ALA A 356 -5.27 -13.33 4.15
CA ALA A 356 -3.86 -13.42 3.84
C ALA A 356 -2.97 -12.68 4.88
N ASP A 357 -3.53 -11.76 5.65
CA ASP A 357 -2.93 -11.15 6.85
C ASP A 357 -2.56 -12.22 7.87
N ASN A 358 -3.50 -13.12 8.21
CA ASN A 358 -3.24 -14.24 9.10
C ASN A 358 -2.19 -15.21 8.53
N VAL A 359 -2.20 -15.46 7.20
CA VAL A 359 -1.14 -16.26 6.56
C VAL A 359 0.23 -15.60 6.73
N GLY A 360 0.31 -14.27 6.62
CA GLY A 360 1.53 -13.51 6.91
C GLY A 360 2.03 -13.74 8.35
N VAL A 361 1.12 -13.75 9.31
CA VAL A 361 1.42 -14.07 10.73
C VAL A 361 1.93 -15.52 10.87
N LEU A 362 1.28 -16.48 10.20
CA LEU A 362 1.73 -17.89 10.21
C LEU A 362 3.13 -18.07 9.63
N ILE A 363 3.47 -17.32 8.58
CA ILE A 363 4.81 -17.33 7.96
C ILE A 363 5.84 -16.74 8.92
N ALA A 364 5.49 -15.65 9.62
CA ALA A 364 6.40 -14.96 10.52
C ALA A 364 6.67 -15.71 11.83
N GLU A 365 5.66 -16.34 12.42
CA GLU A 365 5.73 -17.00 13.72
C GLU A 365 5.98 -18.53 13.60
N GLU A 366 5.81 -19.11 12.42
CA GLU A 366 6.09 -20.51 12.06
C GLU A 366 5.54 -21.58 13.06
N PRO A 367 4.30 -21.47 13.57
CA PRO A 367 3.76 -22.41 14.57
C PRO A 367 3.76 -23.86 14.06
N TYR A 368 3.73 -24.06 12.75
CA TYR A 368 3.79 -25.37 12.08
C TYR A 368 5.16 -26.06 12.18
N LYS A 369 6.19 -25.39 12.72
CA LYS A 369 7.52 -25.98 12.98
C LYS A 369 7.68 -26.45 14.43
N HIS A 370 6.76 -26.11 15.33
CA HIS A 370 6.87 -26.36 16.77
C HIS A 370 6.05 -27.58 17.22
N GLU A 371 6.56 -28.32 18.22
CA GLU A 371 5.84 -29.44 18.85
C GLU A 371 4.81 -28.95 19.87
N GLU A 372 5.14 -27.89 20.61
CA GLU A 372 4.29 -27.32 21.63
C GLU A 372 3.12 -26.56 20.98
N ASN A 373 1.95 -26.59 21.63
CA ASN A 373 0.84 -25.76 21.24
C ASN A 373 1.17 -24.28 21.47
N GLN A 374 1.05 -23.50 20.43
CA GLN A 374 1.19 -22.05 20.45
C GLN A 374 -0.18 -21.41 20.28
N LEU A 375 -0.43 -20.33 21.00
CA LEU A 375 -1.55 -19.42 20.79
C LEU A 375 -1.01 -18.10 20.26
N ILE A 376 -1.38 -17.77 19.04
CA ILE A 376 -1.07 -16.49 18.39
C ILE A 376 -2.34 -15.66 18.38
N ILE A 377 -2.22 -14.39 18.75
CA ILE A 377 -3.33 -13.43 18.76
C ILE A 377 -2.88 -12.21 17.99
N ASP A 378 -3.50 -11.97 16.84
CA ASP A 378 -3.36 -10.73 16.09
C ASP A 378 -4.54 -9.81 16.42
N ILE A 379 -4.23 -8.61 16.91
CA ILE A 379 -5.24 -7.65 17.37
C ILE A 379 -5.25 -6.46 16.42
N GLY A 380 -6.23 -6.42 15.57
CA GLY A 380 -6.50 -5.33 14.64
C GLY A 380 -7.95 -4.85 14.73
N THR A 381 -8.52 -4.40 13.62
CA THR A 381 -9.96 -4.11 13.49
C THR A 381 -10.78 -5.37 13.73
N ASN A 382 -10.29 -6.52 13.27
CA ASN A 382 -10.71 -7.84 13.71
C ASN A 382 -9.60 -8.46 14.56
N GLY A 383 -9.93 -9.47 15.36
CA GLY A 383 -8.96 -10.27 16.09
C GLY A 383 -8.84 -11.64 15.47
N GLU A 384 -7.66 -11.99 14.96
CA GLU A 384 -7.36 -13.31 14.45
C GLU A 384 -6.65 -14.13 15.54
N LEU A 385 -7.13 -15.35 15.71
CA LEU A 385 -6.60 -16.29 16.68
C LEU A 385 -6.10 -17.53 15.95
N VAL A 386 -4.87 -17.94 16.24
CA VAL A 386 -4.33 -19.22 15.76
C VAL A 386 -3.90 -20.05 16.96
N LEU A 387 -4.38 -21.27 17.06
CA LEU A 387 -4.01 -22.23 18.09
C LEU A 387 -3.55 -23.54 17.46
N GLY A 388 -2.43 -24.04 17.90
CA GLY A 388 -1.97 -25.37 17.55
C GLY A 388 -0.45 -25.50 17.46
N ASN A 389 -0.02 -26.51 16.71
CA ASN A 389 1.38 -26.91 16.56
C ASN A 389 1.60 -27.53 15.18
N ARG A 390 2.77 -28.17 14.96
CA ARG A 390 3.11 -28.80 13.67
C ARG A 390 2.14 -29.87 13.18
N HIS A 391 1.30 -30.44 14.05
CA HIS A 391 0.36 -31.50 13.70
C HIS A 391 -0.99 -30.94 13.27
N LYS A 392 -1.41 -29.83 13.86
CA LYS A 392 -2.67 -29.18 13.56
C LYS A 392 -2.65 -27.73 13.99
N LEU A 393 -3.15 -26.86 13.11
CA LEU A 393 -3.47 -25.46 13.38
C LEU A 393 -4.98 -25.26 13.20
N ILE A 394 -5.53 -24.39 14.01
CA ILE A 394 -6.93 -23.94 13.95
C ILE A 394 -6.90 -22.42 14.03
N SER A 395 -7.53 -21.77 13.05
CA SER A 395 -7.67 -20.33 12.98
C SER A 395 -9.12 -19.90 13.22
N SER A 396 -9.31 -18.72 13.77
CA SER A 396 -10.62 -18.09 13.94
C SER A 396 -10.47 -16.59 13.91
N SER A 397 -11.47 -15.90 13.34
CA SER A 397 -11.58 -14.46 13.38
C SER A 397 -12.76 -14.02 14.25
N CYS A 398 -12.62 -12.92 14.97
CA CYS A 398 -13.68 -12.31 15.77
C CYS A 398 -13.62 -10.79 15.67
N ALA A 399 -14.74 -10.11 15.89
CA ALA A 399 -14.74 -8.67 16.04
C ALA A 399 -14.07 -8.26 17.35
N THR A 400 -13.22 -7.24 17.34
CA THR A 400 -12.52 -6.76 18.54
C THR A 400 -13.24 -5.59 19.24
N GLY A 401 -14.36 -5.10 18.70
CA GLY A 401 -15.22 -4.07 19.32
C GLY A 401 -15.46 -2.86 18.44
#